data_ea855bdb5a47c3803082309fe49ffe00
#
_entry.id   ea855bdb5a47c3803082309fe49ffe00
#
_cell.length_a   1.000
_cell.length_b   1.000
_cell.length_c   1.000
_cell.angle_alpha   90.00
_cell.angle_beta   90.00
_cell.angle_gamma   90.00
#
_symmetry.space_group_name_H-M   'P 1'
#
loop_
_entity.id
_entity.type
_entity.pdbx_description
1 polymer ?
#
loop_
_entity_poly.entity_id
_entity_poly.type
_entity_poly.pdbx_seq_one_letter_code
_entity_poly.pdbx_strand_id
1 'polypeptide(L)'
;MRLANVLGLALVAATLSGAAYAQKSGNVHDGNWSVEVITQTGDCDKAYRYPITVQNGAIRYGGSEAFNASGGISASGAVKGSISRGEQRAQVTGRVSGMRGNGTWQTSTGCSGVWNADKRG
;
A
#
# COMPACT_ATOMS: atom_id res chain seq x y z
N MET A 1 53.28 -4.06 3.35
CA MET A 1 52.78 -3.70 3.42
C MET A 1 51.96 -3.16 3.02
N ARG A 2 51.82 -2.84 2.66
CA ARG A 2 51.15 -2.35 2.42
C ARG A 2 50.16 -2.56 1.88
N LEU A 3 50.01 -2.93 1.47
CA LEU A 3 49.15 -3.21 1.01
C LEU A 3 48.07 -3.24 1.24
N ALA A 4 48.06 -3.56 1.53
CA ALA A 4 47.09 -3.86 1.95
C ALA A 4 46.23 -2.98 2.23
N ASN A 5 46.43 -2.47 2.67
CA ASN A 5 45.73 -1.64 3.14
C ASN A 5 44.82 -1.25 2.37
N VAL A 6 44.93 -1.15 1.78
CA VAL A 6 44.29 -0.66 1.02
C VAL A 6 43.19 -1.11 0.82
N LEU A 7 43.19 -1.76 0.64
CA LEU A 7 42.31 -2.30 0.36
C LEU A 7 41.23 -2.25 0.89
N GLY A 8 41.16 -2.58 1.61
CA GLY A 8 40.06 -2.73 2.24
C GLY A 8 39.12 -1.73 2.10
N LEU A 9 39.45 -0.84 2.03
CA LEU A 9 38.68 0.14 1.99
C LEU A 9 37.77 0.15 1.02
N ALA A 10 38.02 -0.12 0.09
CA ALA A 10 37.16 -0.04 -0.92
C ALA A 10 35.96 -0.71 -0.70
N LEU A 11 36.04 -1.74 -0.15
CA LEU A 11 34.94 -2.44 0.00
C LEU A 11 33.91 -1.87 0.71
N VAL A 12 34.13 -1.24 1.55
CA VAL A 12 33.13 -0.70 2.33
C VAL A 12 32.13 0.05 1.59
N ALA A 13 32.50 0.74 0.63
CA ALA A 13 31.58 1.55 -0.06
C ALA A 13 30.48 0.75 -0.66
N ALA A 14 30.77 -0.38 -1.08
CA ALA A 14 29.78 -1.17 -1.71
C ALA A 14 28.65 -1.51 -0.86
N THR A 15 28.88 -1.76 0.35
CA THR A 15 27.82 -2.19 1.18
C THR A 15 26.80 -1.15 1.44
N LEU A 16 27.17 0.07 1.39
CA LEU A 16 26.24 1.09 1.70
C LEU A 16 25.18 1.24 0.65
N SER A 17 25.47 0.91 -0.55
CA SER A 17 24.50 1.05 -1.58
C SER A 17 23.33 0.18 -1.36
N GLY A 18 23.55 -0.97 -0.83
CA GLY A 18 22.47 -1.89 -0.63
C GLY A 18 21.40 -1.38 0.29
N ALA A 19 21.81 -0.70 1.32
CA ALA A 19 20.84 -0.22 2.26
C ALA A 19 19.91 0.82 1.65
N ALA A 20 20.41 1.61 0.77
CA ALA A 20 19.60 2.64 0.17
C ALA A 20 18.51 2.05 -0.71
N TYR A 21 18.78 0.96 -1.33
CA TYR A 21 17.78 0.38 -2.16
C TYR A 21 16.60 -0.10 -1.40
N ALA A 22 16.81 -0.70 -0.29
CA ALA A 22 15.72 -1.25 0.47
C ALA A 22 14.71 -0.19 0.82
N GLN A 23 15.14 0.99 1.09
CA GLN A 23 14.23 2.02 1.43
C GLN A 23 13.46 2.55 0.26
N LYS A 24 14.08 2.63 -0.87
CA LYS A 24 13.41 3.17 -2.01
C LYS A 24 12.33 2.28 -2.54
N SER A 25 12.50 1.00 -2.42
CA SER A 25 11.51 0.10 -2.97
C SER A 25 10.17 0.25 -2.29
N GLY A 26 10.12 0.69 -1.05
CA GLY A 26 8.85 0.89 -0.37
C GLY A 26 8.07 2.07 -0.90
N ASN A 27 8.70 2.95 -1.68
CA ASN A 27 8.04 4.14 -2.17
C ASN A 27 7.53 4.02 -3.61
N VAL A 28 7.71 2.90 -4.22
CA VAL A 28 7.36 2.75 -5.62
C VAL A 28 5.86 2.86 -5.86
N HIS A 29 5.07 2.62 -4.86
CA HIS A 29 3.61 2.69 -4.99
C HIS A 29 3.02 4.00 -4.45
N ASP A 30 3.88 4.92 -4.02
CA ASP A 30 3.42 6.18 -3.45
C ASP A 30 2.69 7.02 -4.49
N GLY A 31 1.70 7.75 -4.03
CA GLY A 31 0.93 8.64 -4.87
C GLY A 31 -0.54 8.62 -4.51
N ASN A 32 -1.35 9.14 -5.41
CA ASN A 32 -2.79 9.20 -5.23
C ASN A 32 -3.46 8.11 -6.03
N TRP A 33 -4.37 7.41 -5.39
CA TRP A 33 -5.05 6.26 -5.97
C TRP A 33 -6.55 6.44 -5.87
N SER A 34 -7.28 5.95 -6.86
CA SER A 34 -8.73 5.89 -6.82
C SER A 34 -9.10 4.42 -6.67
N VAL A 35 -9.78 4.10 -5.58
CA VAL A 35 -10.10 2.71 -5.25
C VAL A 35 -11.61 2.52 -5.32
N GLU A 36 -12.05 1.59 -6.16
CA GLU A 36 -13.45 1.21 -6.24
C GLU A 36 -13.68 -0.05 -5.43
N VAL A 37 -14.63 0.01 -4.51
CA VAL A 37 -14.99 -1.09 -3.64
C VAL A 37 -16.35 -1.60 -4.10
N ILE A 38 -16.43 -2.89 -4.43
CA ILE A 38 -17.63 -3.49 -4.97
C ILE A 38 -18.13 -4.55 -4.00
N THR A 39 -19.39 -4.44 -3.61
CA THR A 39 -20.01 -5.38 -2.68
C THR A 39 -20.60 -6.55 -3.45
N GLN A 40 -20.20 -7.74 -3.05
CA GLN A 40 -20.74 -8.97 -3.62
C GLN A 40 -21.66 -9.70 -2.65
N THR A 41 -21.44 -9.52 -1.36
CA THR A 41 -22.24 -10.17 -0.32
C THR A 41 -22.58 -9.15 0.74
N GLY A 42 -23.81 -9.19 1.22
CA GLY A 42 -24.25 -8.32 2.31
C GLY A 42 -25.01 -7.11 1.80
N ASP A 43 -25.46 -6.28 2.75
CA ASP A 43 -26.31 -5.14 2.44
C ASP A 43 -25.56 -3.82 2.38
N CYS A 44 -24.27 -3.84 2.24
CA CYS A 44 -23.48 -2.61 2.10
C CYS A 44 -23.68 -2.01 0.72
N ASP A 45 -23.28 -0.75 0.55
CA ASP A 45 -23.42 -0.06 -0.73
C ASP A 45 -22.81 -0.90 -1.84
N LYS A 46 -23.49 -0.98 -2.97
CA LYS A 46 -23.05 -1.83 -4.06
C LYS A 46 -21.68 -1.47 -4.58
N ALA A 47 -21.40 -0.21 -4.71
CA ALA A 47 -20.10 0.25 -5.17
C ALA A 47 -19.81 1.62 -4.56
N TYR A 48 -18.56 1.83 -4.21
CA TYR A 48 -18.14 3.10 -3.64
C TYR A 48 -16.69 3.38 -4.03
N ARG A 49 -16.38 4.64 -4.26
CA ARG A 49 -15.03 5.01 -4.67
C ARG A 49 -14.36 5.83 -3.59
N TYR A 50 -13.16 5.43 -3.23
CA TYR A 50 -12.38 6.08 -2.18
C TYR A 50 -11.11 6.69 -2.77
N PRO A 51 -10.81 7.95 -2.45
CA PRO A 51 -9.50 8.50 -2.74
C PRO A 51 -8.53 8.04 -1.66
N ILE A 52 -7.45 7.41 -2.07
CA ILE A 52 -6.44 6.88 -1.16
C ILE A 52 -5.10 7.51 -1.51
N THR A 53 -4.35 7.88 -0.50
CA THR A 53 -2.99 8.39 -0.67
C THR A 53 -2.03 7.38 -0.07
N VAL A 54 -0.96 7.08 -0.78
CA VAL A 54 0.09 6.19 -0.28
C VAL A 54 1.35 7.04 -0.11
N GLN A 55 1.92 7.02 1.10
CA GLN A 55 3.14 7.76 1.40
C GLN A 55 4.10 6.83 2.11
N ASN A 56 5.27 6.64 1.54
CA ASN A 56 6.28 5.72 2.07
C ASN A 56 5.69 4.33 2.32
N GLY A 57 4.84 3.89 1.40
CA GLY A 57 4.18 2.60 1.50
C GLY A 57 3.00 2.57 2.46
N ALA A 58 2.71 3.64 3.17
CA ALA A 58 1.61 3.66 4.13
C ALA A 58 0.33 4.17 3.48
N ILE A 59 -0.75 3.47 3.73
CA ILE A 59 -2.05 3.78 3.17
C ILE A 59 -2.77 4.81 4.03
N ARG A 60 -3.33 5.84 3.41
CA ARG A 60 -4.09 6.87 4.09
C ARG A 60 -5.33 7.23 3.29
N TYR A 61 -6.35 7.70 3.98
CA TYR A 61 -7.53 8.19 3.28
C TYR A 61 -7.20 9.58 2.71
N GLY A 62 -7.47 9.77 1.44
CA GLY A 62 -7.12 11.03 0.76
C GLY A 62 -8.26 12.01 0.58
N GLY A 63 -9.43 11.72 1.14
CA GLY A 63 -10.59 12.58 0.96
C GLY A 63 -10.87 13.45 2.17
N SER A 64 -12.02 14.11 2.15
CA SER A 64 -12.42 15.03 3.21
C SER A 64 -13.52 14.46 4.11
N GLU A 65 -13.99 13.27 3.83
CA GLU A 65 -15.02 12.66 4.67
C GLU A 65 -14.39 12.00 5.90
N ALA A 66 -15.23 11.56 6.82
CA ALA A 66 -14.76 11.04 8.10
C ALA A 66 -14.37 9.56 8.03
N PHE A 67 -13.56 9.21 7.06
CA PHE A 67 -13.00 7.86 6.96
C PHE A 67 -11.58 7.85 7.49
N ASN A 68 -11.18 6.71 8.02
CA ASN A 68 -9.78 6.47 8.35
C ASN A 68 -9.32 5.26 7.56
N ALA A 69 -8.15 5.37 6.96
CA ALA A 69 -7.53 4.25 6.27
C ALA A 69 -6.16 4.01 6.86
N SER A 70 -5.77 2.76 6.97
CA SER A 70 -4.45 2.41 7.48
C SER A 70 -3.97 1.16 6.80
N GLY A 71 -2.71 0.83 7.01
CA GLY A 71 -2.10 -0.34 6.42
C GLY A 71 -0.95 0.03 5.51
N GLY A 72 -0.54 -0.89 4.68
CA GLY A 72 0.61 -0.67 3.85
C GLY A 72 0.65 -1.51 2.60
N ILE A 73 1.55 -1.12 1.71
CA ILE A 73 1.84 -1.84 0.49
C ILE A 73 3.33 -2.18 0.55
N SER A 74 3.64 -3.46 0.47
CA SER A 74 5.03 -3.88 0.52
C SER A 74 5.73 -3.60 -0.80
N ALA A 75 7.04 -3.71 -0.79
CA ALA A 75 7.82 -3.51 -2.00
C ALA A 75 7.38 -4.45 -3.13
N SER A 76 6.93 -5.64 -2.79
CA SER A 76 6.47 -6.60 -3.79
C SER A 76 5.04 -6.34 -4.25
N GLY A 77 4.36 -5.35 -3.68
CA GLY A 77 3.01 -5.01 -4.08
C GLY A 77 1.91 -5.65 -3.27
N ALA A 78 2.24 -6.33 -2.18
CA ALA A 78 1.22 -6.93 -1.33
C ALA A 78 0.53 -5.84 -0.51
N VAL A 79 -0.79 -5.82 -0.54
CA VAL A 79 -1.60 -4.83 0.15
C VAL A 79 -2.29 -5.44 1.35
N LYS A 80 -2.17 -4.78 2.49
CA LYS A 80 -2.92 -5.13 3.68
C LYS A 80 -3.36 -3.84 4.33
N GLY A 81 -4.64 -3.70 4.57
CA GLY A 81 -5.11 -2.47 5.17
C GLY A 81 -6.50 -2.58 5.72
N SER A 82 -6.97 -1.49 6.27
CA SER A 82 -8.34 -1.37 6.72
C SER A 82 -8.84 0.03 6.44
N ILE A 83 -10.16 0.13 6.28
CA ILE A 83 -10.80 1.41 6.17
C ILE A 83 -11.95 1.41 7.14
N SER A 84 -12.14 2.50 7.86
CA SER A 84 -13.18 2.55 8.88
C SER A 84 -13.90 3.90 8.87
N ARG A 85 -15.13 3.86 9.35
CA ARG A 85 -15.91 5.06 9.56
C ARG A 85 -16.77 4.79 10.79
N GLY A 86 -16.49 5.50 11.87
CA GLY A 86 -17.14 5.22 13.14
C GLY A 86 -16.76 3.80 13.57
N GLU A 87 -17.77 2.98 13.81
CA GLU A 87 -17.54 1.61 14.22
C GLU A 87 -17.51 0.62 13.06
N GLN A 88 -17.76 1.09 11.86
CA GLN A 88 -17.71 0.24 10.68
C GLN A 88 -16.26 0.08 10.25
N ARG A 89 -15.85 -1.13 9.98
CA ARG A 89 -14.47 -1.40 9.57
C ARG A 89 -14.42 -2.50 8.53
N ALA A 90 -13.68 -2.28 7.47
CA ALA A 90 -13.43 -3.28 6.45
C ALA A 90 -11.95 -3.64 6.42
N GLN A 91 -11.66 -4.92 6.29
CA GLN A 91 -10.30 -5.41 6.11
C GLN A 91 -10.06 -5.62 4.62
N VAL A 92 -8.90 -5.20 4.15
CA VAL A 92 -8.58 -5.17 2.73
C VAL A 92 -7.27 -5.90 2.47
N THR A 93 -7.26 -6.78 1.49
CA THR A 93 -6.03 -7.44 1.06
C THR A 93 -6.00 -7.50 -0.46
N GLY A 94 -4.81 -7.57 -1.02
CA GLY A 94 -4.67 -7.68 -2.46
C GLY A 94 -3.27 -7.40 -2.93
N ARG A 95 -3.17 -6.95 -4.17
CA ARG A 95 -1.88 -6.68 -4.78
C ARG A 95 -1.95 -5.48 -5.68
N VAL A 96 -0.83 -4.79 -5.77
CA VAL A 96 -0.63 -3.68 -6.68
C VAL A 96 0.49 -4.06 -7.65
N SER A 97 0.30 -3.76 -8.91
CA SER A 97 1.31 -3.95 -9.94
C SER A 97 1.26 -2.75 -10.87
N GLY A 98 2.34 -2.01 -10.96
CA GLY A 98 2.38 -0.80 -11.77
C GLY A 98 1.39 0.23 -11.25
N MET A 99 0.47 0.64 -12.09
CA MET A 99 -0.49 1.69 -11.75
C MET A 99 -1.88 1.13 -11.44
N ARG A 100 -1.97 -0.16 -11.18
CA ARG A 100 -3.25 -0.80 -10.88
C ARG A 100 -3.15 -1.75 -9.72
N GLY A 101 -4.28 -1.98 -9.08
CA GLY A 101 -4.35 -2.95 -8.02
C GLY A 101 -5.73 -3.58 -7.93
N ASN A 102 -5.81 -4.70 -7.25
CA ASN A 102 -7.09 -5.34 -6.98
C ASN A 102 -6.96 -6.30 -5.81
N GLY A 103 -8.07 -6.70 -5.28
CA GLY A 103 -8.10 -7.63 -4.17
C GLY A 103 -9.49 -7.84 -3.65
N THR A 104 -9.56 -8.23 -2.38
CA THR A 104 -10.82 -8.53 -1.71
C THR A 104 -10.92 -7.73 -0.42
N TRP A 105 -12.12 -7.61 0.09
CA TRP A 105 -12.38 -6.93 1.35
C TRP A 105 -13.54 -7.61 2.07
N GLN A 106 -13.59 -7.42 3.38
CA GLN A 106 -14.68 -7.96 4.17
C GLN A 106 -14.86 -7.17 5.46
N THR A 107 -16.08 -7.17 5.99
CA THR A 107 -16.38 -6.58 7.29
C THR A 107 -16.80 -7.69 8.23
N SER A 108 -16.76 -7.41 9.53
CA SER A 108 -17.24 -8.37 10.53
C SER A 108 -18.76 -8.45 10.54
N THR A 109 -19.45 -7.54 9.87
CA THR A 109 -20.91 -7.49 9.86
C THR A 109 -21.53 -8.20 8.66
N GLY A 110 -20.74 -8.87 7.88
CA GLY A 110 -21.28 -9.72 6.81
C GLY A 110 -21.19 -9.19 5.40
N CYS A 111 -20.54 -8.07 5.19
CA CYS A 111 -20.32 -7.58 3.83
C CYS A 111 -18.96 -8.02 3.32
N SER A 112 -18.88 -8.32 2.04
CA SER A 112 -17.59 -8.65 1.42
C SER A 112 -17.68 -8.42 -0.08
N GLY A 113 -16.52 -8.39 -0.72
CA GLY A 113 -16.47 -8.23 -2.15
C GLY A 113 -15.05 -8.04 -2.64
N VAL A 114 -14.93 -7.31 -3.73
CA VAL A 114 -13.65 -7.06 -4.38
C VAL A 114 -13.39 -5.56 -4.46
N TRP A 115 -12.16 -5.21 -4.71
CA TRP A 115 -11.80 -3.82 -4.97
C TRP A 115 -10.82 -3.77 -6.12
N ASN A 116 -10.81 -2.65 -6.80
CA ASN A 116 -9.79 -2.37 -7.81
C ASN A 116 -9.35 -0.94 -7.65
N ALA A 117 -8.14 -0.65 -8.07
CA ALA A 117 -7.53 0.65 -7.87
C ALA A 117 -6.74 1.08 -9.10
N ASP A 118 -6.73 2.38 -9.32
CA ASP A 118 -5.95 3.01 -10.37
C ASP A 118 -5.16 4.16 -9.77
N LYS A 119 -3.88 4.23 -10.12
CA LYS A 119 -3.05 5.32 -9.65
C LYS A 119 -3.34 6.57 -10.47
N ARG A 120 -3.50 7.68 -9.79
CA ARG A 120 -3.87 8.94 -10.42
C ARG A 120 -2.75 9.98 -10.43
N GLY A 121 -1.73 9.77 -9.66
CA GLY A 121 -0.66 10.77 -9.65
C GLY A 121 0.19 10.80 -8.39
#